data_fd3b3d1933cbc1a74d4853a0076bf6fb
#
_entry.id   fd3b3d1933cbc1a74d4853a0076bf6fb
#
_cell.length_a   1.000
_cell.length_b   1.000
_cell.length_c   1.000
_cell.angle_alpha   90.00
_cell.angle_beta   90.00
_cell.angle_gamma   90.00
#
_symmetry.space_group_name_H-M   'P 1'
#
loop_
_entity.id
_entity.type
_entity.pdbx_description
1 polymer ?
#
loop_
_entity_poly.entity_id
_entity_poly.type
_entity_poly.pdbx_seq_one_letter_code
_entity_poly.pdbx_strand_id
1 'polypeptide(L)'
;MIIRPIKEDDFDFLEAMLFEAFFWDVTTQRPPLRIFREGPEFRKLLSQWGRHGDRGVVAEEGGKRTGAAWFRLWTPECHSYGFTDVTTPEVGMAVVAGHRRRGIGRAMLQELIGVAGSNGFHALSLSVNPFNPARVLYESLGFRKVDESGTSWTLRLSSIGGPRP
;
A
#
# COMPACT_ATOMS: atom_id res chain seq x y z
N MET A 1 -17.25 10.47 2.42
CA MET A 1 -16.20 9.50 2.04
C MET A 1 -16.62 8.11 2.47
N ILE A 2 -16.50 7.14 1.58
CA ILE A 2 -16.78 5.72 1.82
C ILE A 2 -15.48 4.96 1.61
N ILE A 3 -15.16 4.02 2.50
CA ILE A 3 -14.07 3.05 2.31
C ILE A 3 -14.73 1.69 2.09
N ARG A 4 -14.39 1.02 1.02
CA ARG A 4 -14.93 -0.29 0.67
C ARG A 4 -13.85 -1.24 0.16
N PRO A 5 -14.07 -2.56 0.20
CA PRO A 5 -13.15 -3.53 -0.42
C PRO A 5 -12.92 -3.25 -1.91
N ILE A 6 -11.72 -3.57 -2.40
CA ILE A 6 -11.40 -3.59 -3.83
C ILE A 6 -12.27 -4.67 -4.51
N LYS A 7 -12.85 -4.32 -5.66
CA LYS A 7 -13.61 -5.20 -6.54
C LYS A 7 -12.83 -5.46 -7.84
N GLU A 8 -13.29 -6.39 -8.64
CA GLU A 8 -12.69 -6.70 -9.94
C GLU A 8 -12.61 -5.48 -10.86
N ASP A 9 -13.66 -4.65 -10.87
CA ASP A 9 -13.74 -3.43 -11.67
C ASP A 9 -12.78 -2.32 -11.21
N ASP A 10 -12.10 -2.50 -10.08
CA ASP A 10 -11.14 -1.53 -9.57
C ASP A 10 -9.70 -1.79 -10.02
N PHE A 11 -9.44 -2.86 -10.77
CA PHE A 11 -8.07 -3.26 -11.09
C PHE A 11 -7.29 -2.16 -11.83
N ASP A 12 -7.89 -1.54 -12.85
CA ASP A 12 -7.26 -0.41 -13.58
C ASP A 12 -6.95 0.77 -12.64
N PHE A 13 -7.83 1.01 -11.67
CA PHE A 13 -7.60 2.05 -10.68
C PHE A 13 -6.50 1.67 -9.69
N LEU A 14 -6.43 0.41 -9.28
CA LEU A 14 -5.35 -0.11 -8.44
C LEU A 14 -3.99 0.06 -9.13
N GLU A 15 -3.90 -0.24 -10.43
CA GLU A 15 -2.71 0.00 -11.23
C GLU A 15 -2.33 1.48 -11.27
N ALA A 16 -3.30 2.37 -11.46
CA ALA A 16 -3.05 3.80 -11.43
C ALA A 16 -2.56 4.26 -10.04
N MET A 17 -3.08 3.69 -8.96
CA MET A 17 -2.62 4.01 -7.61
C MET A 17 -1.23 3.45 -7.31
N LEU A 18 -0.88 2.29 -7.84
CA LEU A 18 0.49 1.79 -7.75
C LEU A 18 1.47 2.75 -8.45
N PHE A 19 1.12 3.25 -9.64
CA PHE A 19 1.89 4.28 -10.34
C PHE A 19 2.07 5.54 -9.49
N GLU A 20 1.00 6.04 -8.86
CA GLU A 20 1.06 7.20 -7.96
C GLU A 20 1.92 6.94 -6.71
N ALA A 21 1.93 5.71 -6.20
CA ALA A 21 2.78 5.33 -5.07
C ALA A 21 4.27 5.34 -5.43
N PHE A 22 4.63 4.88 -6.63
CA PHE A 22 6.01 4.91 -7.13
C PHE A 22 6.48 6.33 -7.43
N PHE A 23 5.64 7.13 -8.07
CA PHE A 23 5.95 8.50 -8.49
C PHE A 23 5.32 9.55 -7.55
N TRP A 24 5.47 9.33 -6.25
CA TRP A 24 4.97 10.22 -5.20
C TRP A 24 5.62 11.60 -5.23
N ASP A 25 6.88 11.69 -5.64
CA ASP A 25 7.64 12.92 -5.79
C ASP A 25 7.30 13.56 -7.13
N VAL A 26 6.58 14.68 -7.07
CA VAL A 26 6.15 15.42 -8.26
C VAL A 26 7.29 16.08 -9.04
N THR A 27 8.48 16.17 -8.44
CA THR A 27 9.69 16.70 -9.11
C THR A 27 10.38 15.65 -9.97
N THR A 28 10.06 14.38 -9.77
CA THR A 28 10.63 13.27 -10.55
C THR A 28 9.93 13.15 -11.89
N GLN A 29 10.69 12.93 -12.95
CA GLN A 29 10.13 12.66 -14.27
C GLN A 29 9.33 11.35 -14.25
N ARG A 30 8.07 11.43 -14.67
CA ARG A 30 7.16 10.29 -14.73
C ARG A 30 7.14 9.70 -16.14
N PRO A 31 7.35 8.40 -16.32
CA PRO A 31 7.11 7.76 -17.61
C PRO A 31 5.61 7.74 -17.91
N PRO A 32 5.20 7.57 -19.17
CA PRO A 32 3.81 7.27 -19.49
C PRO A 32 3.34 6.01 -18.74
N LEU A 33 2.12 6.04 -18.21
CA LEU A 33 1.55 4.91 -17.43
C LEU A 33 1.63 3.59 -18.20
N ARG A 34 1.44 3.62 -19.53
CA ARG A 34 1.57 2.44 -20.38
C ARG A 34 2.95 1.79 -20.29
N ILE A 35 4.01 2.59 -20.34
CA ILE A 35 5.40 2.09 -20.21
C ILE A 35 5.65 1.48 -18.83
N PHE A 36 5.12 2.12 -17.79
CA PHE A 36 5.19 1.59 -16.44
C PHE A 36 4.49 0.23 -16.33
N ARG A 37 3.27 0.08 -16.88
CA ARG A 37 2.49 -1.17 -16.90
C ARG A 37 3.20 -2.32 -17.61
N GLU A 38 3.97 -2.04 -18.64
CA GLU A 38 4.71 -3.05 -19.42
C GLU A 38 6.01 -3.48 -18.71
N GLY A 39 6.47 -2.72 -17.71
CA GLY A 39 7.69 -3.00 -16.97
C GLY A 39 7.60 -4.25 -16.09
N PRO A 40 8.65 -5.10 -16.04
CA PRO A 40 8.63 -6.34 -15.25
C PRO A 40 8.46 -6.09 -13.76
N GLU A 41 9.03 -5.01 -13.23
CA GLU A 41 8.89 -4.61 -11.83
C GLU A 41 7.44 -4.30 -11.45
N PHE A 42 6.73 -3.61 -12.33
CA PHE A 42 5.31 -3.33 -12.14
C PHE A 42 4.46 -4.60 -12.19
N ARG A 43 4.66 -5.42 -13.22
CA ARG A 43 3.89 -6.67 -13.40
C ARG A 43 3.95 -7.56 -12.17
N LYS A 44 5.14 -7.70 -11.59
CA LYS A 44 5.34 -8.47 -10.37
C LYS A 44 4.41 -8.02 -9.23
N LEU A 45 4.25 -6.72 -9.05
CA LEU A 45 3.58 -6.15 -7.89
C LEU A 45 2.07 -6.42 -7.86
N LEU A 46 1.41 -6.49 -9.01
CA LEU A 46 -0.03 -6.72 -9.12
C LEU A 46 -0.42 -7.94 -9.95
N SER A 47 0.56 -8.70 -10.49
CA SER A 47 0.25 -9.91 -11.25
C SER A 47 -0.60 -10.88 -10.44
N GLN A 48 -1.60 -11.47 -11.07
CA GLN A 48 -2.52 -12.42 -10.43
C GLN A 48 -3.17 -11.83 -9.17
N TRP A 49 -3.59 -10.55 -9.24
CA TRP A 49 -4.32 -9.93 -8.14
C TRP A 49 -5.54 -10.76 -7.73
N GLY A 50 -5.76 -10.92 -6.43
CA GLY A 50 -6.80 -11.77 -5.85
C GLY A 50 -6.29 -13.13 -5.39
N ARG A 51 -4.99 -13.40 -5.47
CA ARG A 51 -4.40 -14.62 -4.89
C ARG A 51 -4.53 -14.61 -3.36
N HIS A 52 -4.29 -15.77 -2.75
CA HIS A 52 -4.31 -15.89 -1.30
C HIS A 52 -3.44 -14.80 -0.62
N GLY A 53 -4.03 -14.11 0.34
CA GLY A 53 -3.36 -13.04 1.07
C GLY A 53 -3.53 -11.63 0.47
N ASP A 54 -4.00 -11.50 -0.78
CA ASP A 54 -4.29 -10.18 -1.33
C ASP A 54 -5.58 -9.61 -0.74
N ARG A 55 -5.49 -8.40 -0.21
CA ARG A 55 -6.66 -7.61 0.23
C ARG A 55 -6.40 -6.14 -0.05
N GLY A 56 -7.47 -5.40 -0.24
CA GLY A 56 -7.35 -3.97 -0.41
C GLY A 56 -8.67 -3.24 -0.25
N VAL A 57 -8.57 -1.93 -0.10
CA VAL A 57 -9.70 -1.02 0.02
C VAL A 57 -9.56 0.15 -0.95
N VAL A 58 -10.70 0.68 -1.37
CA VAL A 58 -10.82 1.88 -2.20
C VAL A 58 -11.57 2.95 -1.40
N ALA A 59 -11.09 4.17 -1.44
CA ALA A 59 -11.79 5.34 -0.95
C ALA A 59 -12.59 5.99 -2.08
N GLU A 60 -13.84 6.35 -1.80
CA GLU A 60 -14.75 7.02 -2.73
C GLU A 60 -15.34 8.28 -2.11
N GLU A 61 -15.41 9.35 -2.90
CA GLU A 61 -16.11 10.58 -2.57
C GLU A 61 -16.96 11.03 -3.77
N GLY A 62 -18.25 11.27 -3.55
CA GLY A 62 -19.16 11.69 -4.62
C GLY A 62 -19.20 10.75 -5.83
N GLY A 63 -19.09 9.44 -5.60
CA GLY A 63 -19.08 8.41 -6.63
C GLY A 63 -17.76 8.30 -7.41
N LYS A 64 -16.70 9.00 -6.99
CA LYS A 64 -15.37 8.95 -7.61
C LYS A 64 -14.38 8.26 -6.70
N ARG A 65 -13.56 7.37 -7.25
CA ARG A 65 -12.44 6.75 -6.53
C ARG A 65 -11.34 7.78 -6.30
N THR A 66 -10.90 7.93 -5.05
CA THR A 66 -9.97 8.98 -4.61
C THR A 66 -8.67 8.43 -4.03
N GLY A 67 -8.60 7.12 -3.79
CA GLY A 67 -7.40 6.44 -3.32
C GLY A 67 -7.60 4.95 -3.20
N ALA A 68 -6.51 4.21 -3.09
CA ALA A 68 -6.51 2.78 -2.77
C ALA A 68 -5.37 2.45 -1.81
N ALA A 69 -5.62 1.46 -0.95
CA ALA A 69 -4.62 0.84 -0.10
C ALA A 69 -4.81 -0.67 -0.18
N TRP A 70 -3.72 -1.40 -0.24
CA TRP A 70 -3.73 -2.86 -0.41
C TRP A 70 -2.57 -3.49 0.32
N PHE A 71 -2.63 -4.80 0.53
CA PHE A 71 -1.48 -5.58 0.95
C PHE A 71 -1.41 -6.90 0.19
N ARG A 72 -0.20 -7.47 0.14
CA ARG A 72 0.13 -8.71 -0.56
C ARG A 72 1.20 -9.48 0.21
N LEU A 73 1.06 -10.82 0.24
CA LEU A 73 2.11 -11.70 0.72
C LEU A 73 3.15 -11.96 -0.38
N TRP A 74 4.40 -12.11 0.06
CA TRP A 74 5.55 -12.38 -0.79
C TRP A 74 6.28 -13.64 -0.34
N THR A 75 7.20 -14.11 -1.17
CA THR A 75 8.12 -15.20 -0.86
C THR A 75 9.57 -14.70 -0.94
N PRO A 76 10.55 -15.41 -0.34
CA PRO A 76 11.96 -15.03 -0.44
C PRO A 76 12.46 -14.93 -1.88
N GLU A 77 11.90 -15.76 -2.79
CA GLU A 77 12.31 -15.81 -4.20
C GLU A 77 11.65 -14.74 -5.06
N CYS A 78 10.48 -14.24 -4.61
CA CYS A 78 9.73 -13.21 -5.34
C CYS A 78 9.07 -12.27 -4.37
N HIS A 79 9.69 -11.10 -4.17
CA HIS A 79 9.19 -10.10 -3.23
C HIS A 79 9.41 -8.68 -3.74
N SER A 80 8.75 -7.73 -3.08
CA SER A 80 8.90 -6.29 -3.24
C SER A 80 9.89 -5.72 -2.21
N TYR A 81 9.97 -4.39 -2.13
CA TYR A 81 11.01 -3.67 -1.38
C TYR A 81 10.80 -3.66 0.14
N GLY A 82 9.57 -3.86 0.59
CA GLY A 82 9.21 -3.86 2.02
C GLY A 82 9.04 -5.27 2.61
N PHE A 83 9.48 -6.30 1.89
CA PHE A 83 9.43 -7.69 2.36
C PHE A 83 10.21 -7.86 3.66
N THR A 84 9.61 -8.49 4.66
CA THR A 84 10.25 -8.85 5.93
C THR A 84 10.27 -10.35 6.15
N ASP A 85 9.12 -11.01 5.97
CA ASP A 85 8.96 -12.45 6.11
C ASP A 85 7.68 -12.93 5.38
N VAL A 86 7.53 -14.24 5.26
CA VAL A 86 6.44 -14.89 4.49
C VAL A 86 5.04 -14.77 5.12
N THR A 87 4.96 -14.32 6.37
CA THR A 87 3.70 -14.18 7.13
C THR A 87 3.26 -12.73 7.29
N THR A 88 4.12 -11.78 6.90
CA THR A 88 3.86 -10.34 7.01
C THR A 88 3.54 -9.76 5.63
N PRO A 89 2.27 -9.43 5.34
CA PRO A 89 1.92 -8.80 4.07
C PRO A 89 2.53 -7.40 3.95
N GLU A 90 2.94 -7.05 2.73
CA GLU A 90 3.47 -5.72 2.41
C GLU A 90 2.36 -4.83 1.87
N VAL A 91 2.29 -3.62 2.40
CA VAL A 91 1.30 -2.59 2.08
C VAL A 91 1.78 -1.68 0.96
N GLY A 92 0.88 -1.41 0.01
CA GLY A 92 0.96 -0.29 -0.91
C GLY A 92 -0.23 0.65 -0.72
N MET A 93 -0.03 1.94 -0.94
CA MET A 93 -1.11 2.93 -0.80
C MET A 93 -0.81 4.18 -1.63
N ALA A 94 -1.86 4.71 -2.27
CA ALA A 94 -1.82 6.06 -2.83
C ALA A 94 -3.18 6.76 -2.75
N VAL A 95 -3.12 8.08 -2.78
CA VAL A 95 -4.28 8.98 -2.89
C VAL A 95 -4.11 9.83 -4.13
N VAL A 96 -5.16 9.95 -4.93
CA VAL A 96 -5.20 10.83 -6.11
C VAL A 96 -4.73 12.23 -5.74
N ALA A 97 -3.85 12.83 -6.54
CA ALA A 97 -3.13 14.06 -6.20
C ALA A 97 -4.03 15.19 -5.66
N GLY A 98 -5.16 15.46 -6.32
CA GLY A 98 -6.11 16.50 -5.90
C GLY A 98 -6.91 16.20 -4.61
N HIS A 99 -6.75 15.00 -4.04
CA HIS A 99 -7.46 14.55 -2.84
C HIS A 99 -6.52 14.29 -1.64
N ARG A 100 -5.23 14.55 -1.81
CA ARG A 100 -4.22 14.39 -0.74
C ARG A 100 -4.44 15.38 0.42
N ARG A 101 -3.90 15.08 1.60
CA ARG A 101 -3.94 15.92 2.81
C ARG A 101 -5.35 16.15 3.39
N ARG A 102 -6.29 15.27 3.06
CA ARG A 102 -7.70 15.32 3.51
C ARG A 102 -8.08 14.16 4.44
N GLY A 103 -7.10 13.44 4.98
CA GLY A 103 -7.31 12.30 5.88
C GLY A 103 -7.64 10.97 5.18
N ILE A 104 -7.77 10.94 3.85
CA ILE A 104 -8.15 9.75 3.08
C ILE A 104 -7.16 8.59 3.30
N GLY A 105 -5.85 8.87 3.19
CA GLY A 105 -4.82 7.85 3.41
C GLY A 105 -4.87 7.25 4.81
N ARG A 106 -5.12 8.06 5.83
CA ARG A 106 -5.29 7.58 7.22
C ARG A 106 -6.49 6.65 7.35
N ALA A 107 -7.63 7.05 6.81
CA ALA A 107 -8.85 6.26 6.88
C ALA A 107 -8.70 4.91 6.16
N MET A 108 -8.12 4.91 4.96
CA MET A 108 -7.83 3.67 4.22
C MET A 108 -6.88 2.75 4.97
N LEU A 109 -5.80 3.30 5.54
CA LEU A 109 -4.80 2.47 6.22
C LEU A 109 -5.35 1.90 7.55
N GLN A 110 -6.16 2.65 8.28
CA GLN A 110 -6.84 2.15 9.48
C GLN A 110 -7.81 1.00 9.15
N GLU A 111 -8.60 1.13 8.08
CA GLU A 111 -9.47 0.07 7.60
C GLU A 111 -8.66 -1.16 7.16
N LEU A 112 -7.58 -0.96 6.41
CA LEU A 112 -6.72 -2.03 5.93
C LEU A 112 -6.03 -2.80 7.08
N ILE A 113 -5.63 -2.11 8.15
CA ILE A 113 -5.10 -2.74 9.38
C ILE A 113 -6.18 -3.62 10.04
N GLY A 114 -7.42 -3.15 10.09
CA GLY A 114 -8.56 -3.95 10.56
C GLY A 114 -8.80 -5.19 9.70
N VAL A 115 -8.76 -5.03 8.39
CA VAL A 115 -8.86 -6.14 7.42
C VAL A 115 -7.73 -7.15 7.63
N ALA A 116 -6.51 -6.70 7.86
CA ALA A 116 -5.37 -7.59 8.14
C ALA A 116 -5.61 -8.42 9.41
N GLY A 117 -6.00 -7.80 10.50
CA GLY A 117 -6.32 -8.48 11.76
C GLY A 117 -7.44 -9.51 11.61
N SER A 118 -8.52 -9.15 10.89
CA SER A 118 -9.66 -10.05 10.62
C SER A 118 -9.30 -11.24 9.73
N ASN A 119 -8.22 -11.15 8.96
CA ASN A 119 -7.66 -12.24 8.15
C ASN A 119 -6.52 -12.99 8.84
N GLY A 120 -6.29 -12.77 10.14
CA GLY A 120 -5.29 -13.49 10.93
C GLY A 120 -3.86 -13.02 10.77
N PHE A 121 -3.62 -11.88 10.14
CA PHE A 121 -2.29 -11.29 10.06
C PHE A 121 -1.97 -10.49 11.33
N HIS A 122 -0.80 -10.74 11.90
CA HIS A 122 -0.35 -10.09 13.13
C HIS A 122 0.59 -8.91 12.90
N ALA A 123 1.02 -8.71 11.67
CA ALA A 123 1.91 -7.62 11.27
C ALA A 123 1.65 -7.20 9.83
N LEU A 124 2.05 -5.99 9.50
CA LEU A 124 2.14 -5.46 8.14
C LEU A 124 3.51 -4.80 7.96
N SER A 125 4.05 -4.85 6.75
CA SER A 125 5.26 -4.13 6.37
C SER A 125 4.99 -3.19 5.21
N LEU A 126 5.91 -2.28 4.94
CA LEU A 126 5.91 -1.42 3.77
C LEU A 126 7.31 -0.89 3.48
N SER A 127 7.54 -0.46 2.25
CA SER A 127 8.72 0.30 1.86
C SER A 127 8.34 1.77 1.65
N VAL A 128 9.14 2.68 2.16
CA VAL A 128 8.93 4.12 2.01
C VAL A 128 10.26 4.87 1.92
N ASN A 129 10.35 5.81 0.98
CA ASN A 129 11.46 6.76 0.99
C ASN A 129 11.31 7.68 2.22
N PRO A 130 12.38 7.91 3.02
CA PRO A 130 12.30 8.73 4.23
C PRO A 130 11.84 10.18 3.99
N PHE A 131 11.99 10.70 2.78
CA PHE A 131 11.50 12.03 2.40
C PHE A 131 10.04 12.04 1.93
N ASN A 132 9.43 10.87 1.74
CA ASN A 132 8.01 10.79 1.38
C ASN A 132 7.14 11.24 2.58
N PRO A 133 6.27 12.26 2.40
CA PRO A 133 5.38 12.72 3.47
C PRO A 133 4.49 11.63 4.08
N ALA A 134 4.19 10.57 3.34
CA ALA A 134 3.41 9.44 3.84
C ALA A 134 4.10 8.71 5.02
N ARG A 135 5.44 8.81 5.15
CA ARG A 135 6.18 8.23 6.29
C ARG A 135 5.60 8.68 7.63
N VAL A 136 5.32 9.98 7.77
CA VAL A 136 4.75 10.52 9.02
C VAL A 136 3.40 9.89 9.35
N LEU A 137 2.57 9.62 8.34
CA LEU A 137 1.31 8.92 8.53
C LEU A 137 1.54 7.49 9.03
N TYR A 138 2.44 6.74 8.40
CA TYR A 138 2.74 5.37 8.80
C TYR A 138 3.26 5.31 10.25
N GLU A 139 4.24 6.14 10.59
CA GLU A 139 4.80 6.22 11.95
C GLU A 139 3.73 6.60 12.98
N SER A 140 2.78 7.49 12.64
CA SER A 140 1.68 7.90 13.52
C SER A 140 0.66 6.77 13.79
N LEU A 141 0.63 5.75 12.93
CA LEU A 141 -0.21 4.56 13.09
C LEU A 141 0.55 3.37 13.69
N GLY A 142 1.78 3.59 14.13
CA GLY A 142 2.55 2.60 14.87
C GLY A 142 3.58 1.82 14.06
N PHE A 143 3.71 2.09 12.77
CA PHE A 143 4.79 1.50 11.98
C PHE A 143 6.14 2.01 12.49
N ARG A 144 7.13 1.13 12.55
CA ARG A 144 8.50 1.43 13.00
C ARG A 144 9.50 0.93 11.97
N LYS A 145 10.59 1.67 11.80
CA LYS A 145 11.70 1.27 10.92
C LYS A 145 12.33 0.00 11.47
N VAL A 146 12.46 -1.01 10.61
CA VAL A 146 13.10 -2.29 10.91
C VAL A 146 14.30 -2.56 10.03
N ASP A 147 14.36 -1.95 8.83
CA ASP A 147 15.45 -2.15 7.89
C ASP A 147 15.55 -0.95 6.92
N GLU A 148 16.61 -0.91 6.12
CA GLU A 148 16.78 0.03 5.02
C GLU A 148 17.52 -0.64 3.85
N SER A 149 17.14 -0.27 2.64
CA SER A 149 17.79 -0.72 1.41
C SER A 149 17.78 0.39 0.38
N GLY A 150 18.97 0.73 -0.12
CA GLY A 150 19.13 1.85 -1.06
C GLY A 150 18.60 3.16 -0.46
N THR A 151 17.61 3.75 -1.11
CA THR A 151 16.99 5.02 -0.69
C THR A 151 15.69 4.85 0.12
N SER A 152 15.34 3.62 0.47
CA SER A 152 14.07 3.31 1.13
C SER A 152 14.25 2.66 2.50
N TRP A 153 13.36 3.01 3.41
CA TRP A 153 13.22 2.34 4.69
C TRP A 153 12.13 1.29 4.62
N THR A 154 12.36 0.15 5.28
CA THR A 154 11.33 -0.83 5.57
C THR A 154 10.72 -0.51 6.92
N LEU A 155 9.41 -0.25 6.94
CA LEU A 155 8.66 -0.05 8.17
C LEU A 155 7.79 -1.27 8.44
N ARG A 156 7.59 -1.60 9.73
CA ARG A 156 6.74 -2.71 10.17
C ARG A 156 5.81 -2.27 11.29
N LEU A 157 4.54 -2.62 11.15
CA LEU A 157 3.55 -2.58 12.22
C LEU A 157 3.42 -3.98 12.79
N SER A 158 3.61 -4.13 14.09
CA SER A 158 3.49 -5.40 14.81
C SER A 158 2.28 -5.39 15.74
N SER A 159 1.85 -6.58 16.19
CA SER A 159 0.76 -6.74 17.17
C SER A 159 -0.62 -6.28 16.66
N ILE A 160 -0.93 -6.54 15.38
CA ILE A 160 -2.28 -6.38 14.84
C ILE A 160 -3.17 -7.47 15.44
N GLY A 161 -4.35 -7.09 15.97
CA GLY A 161 -5.32 -8.06 16.52
C GLY A 161 -4.99 -8.61 17.90
N GLY A 162 -3.94 -8.12 18.58
CA GLY A 162 -3.70 -8.39 19.99
C GLY A 162 -4.72 -7.68 20.89
N PRO A 163 -4.91 -8.16 22.16
CA PRO A 163 -5.79 -7.47 23.08
C PRO A 163 -5.30 -6.01 23.23
N ARG A 164 -6.24 -5.08 23.05
CA ARG A 164 -5.96 -3.67 23.37
C ARG A 164 -5.66 -3.59 24.86
N PRO A 165 -4.60 -2.88 25.26
CA PRO A 165 -4.32 -2.67 26.66
C PRO A 165 -5.44 -1.94 27.37
#